data_64008d42e20475282c4513b102e371b3
#
_entry.id   64008d42e20475282c4513b102e371b3
#
_cell.length_a   1.000
_cell.length_b   1.000
_cell.length_c   1.000
_cell.angle_alpha   90.00
_cell.angle_beta   90.00
_cell.angle_gamma   90.00
#
_symmetry.space_group_name_H-M   'P 1'
#
loop_
_entity.id
_entity.type
_entity.pdbx_description
1 polymer ?
#
loop_
_entity_poly.entity_id
_entity_poly.type
_entity_poly.pdbx_seq_one_letter_code
_entity_poly.pdbx_strand_id
1 'polypeptide(L)'
;SRVQQLLTSPSADFSHDLLNLIGAIRGYAEMLYEDIELLHPALKSALPALLSAVESSQATLDLSASALSAAKMEAPGVILAVDDMPENRELISRLLSRAGHTVISAVSGEEALELLDTRGVDVVLLDLMMPGIGGAGGLKGMKENPALRATPVIMISGRQDMDQIIACIQAGADDYLLKPFNPVLLQARITSGIERKRWHDREEDYRLQLERNERFIRSTFGRYLSDEIVAQLLENPEGLEMGGDLREVTIMMSDICGFTSLAEHLPPPQVVSLLNRYFEHMTDIIFSHQGTIDEFLGDEILAVF
;
A
#
# COMPACT_ATOMS: atom_id res chain seq x y z
N SER A 1 25.75 7.02 30.23
CA SER A 1 25.43 5.61 30.22
C SER A 1 24.44 5.31 29.10
N ARG A 2 24.53 4.11 28.52
CA ARG A 2 23.81 3.69 27.29
C ARG A 2 22.28 3.78 27.43
N VAL A 3 21.76 3.67 28.64
CA VAL A 3 20.32 3.77 28.97
C VAL A 3 19.80 5.21 28.85
N GLN A 4 20.60 6.21 29.17
CA GLN A 4 20.20 7.61 29.03
C GLN A 4 20.23 8.13 27.58
N GLN A 5 21.04 7.55 26.72
CA GLN A 5 21.05 7.85 25.30
C GLN A 5 19.85 7.24 24.54
N LEU A 6 19.31 6.12 25.01
CA LEU A 6 18.14 5.46 24.43
C LEU A 6 16.81 6.16 24.79
N LEU A 7 16.78 6.95 25.84
CA LEU A 7 15.58 7.70 26.26
C LEU A 7 15.34 9.00 25.49
N THR A 8 16.28 9.44 24.65
CA THR A 8 16.20 10.72 23.94
C THR A 8 15.65 10.62 22.50
N SER A 9 15.43 9.43 21.97
CA SER A 9 14.79 9.23 20.66
C SER A 9 14.22 7.81 20.55
N PRO A 10 13.04 7.54 21.10
CA PRO A 10 12.41 6.22 20.99
C PRO A 10 11.94 6.04 19.53
N SER A 11 12.61 5.16 18.79
CA SER A 11 12.05 4.58 17.56
C SER A 11 10.82 3.74 17.95
N ALA A 12 9.85 3.58 17.04
CA ALA A 12 8.67 2.73 17.24
C ALA A 12 9.07 1.29 17.64
N ASP A 13 10.20 0.79 17.12
CA ASP A 13 10.79 -0.51 17.46
C ASP A 13 11.21 -0.60 18.93
N PHE A 14 11.78 0.47 19.51
CA PHE A 14 12.20 0.46 20.91
C PHE A 14 11.01 0.34 21.88
N SER A 15 9.90 1.03 21.60
CA SER A 15 8.68 0.96 22.41
C SER A 15 8.05 -0.44 22.34
N HIS A 16 8.09 -1.08 21.18
CA HIS A 16 7.60 -2.45 20.98
C HIS A 16 8.47 -3.47 21.74
N ASP A 17 9.79 -3.37 21.64
CA ASP A 17 10.72 -4.25 22.35
C ASP A 17 10.63 -4.10 23.88
N LEU A 18 10.41 -2.87 24.35
CA LEU A 18 10.22 -2.59 25.77
C LEU A 18 8.90 -3.17 26.29
N LEU A 19 7.79 -3.06 25.55
CA LEU A 19 6.51 -3.66 25.90
C LEU A 19 6.58 -5.19 25.92
N ASN A 20 7.26 -5.80 24.98
CA ASN A 20 7.50 -7.24 24.94
C ASN A 20 8.33 -7.71 26.14
N LEU A 21 9.36 -6.96 26.53
CA LEU A 21 10.19 -7.27 27.69
C LEU A 21 9.39 -7.16 29.00
N ILE A 22 8.56 -6.13 29.16
CA ILE A 22 7.71 -5.93 30.33
C ILE A 22 6.64 -7.03 30.39
N GLY A 23 6.05 -7.41 29.27
CA GLY A 23 5.11 -8.54 29.17
C GLY A 23 5.73 -9.87 29.58
N ALA A 24 6.96 -10.12 29.15
CA ALA A 24 7.72 -11.32 29.54
C ALA A 24 8.02 -11.33 31.06
N ILE A 25 8.47 -10.21 31.62
CA ILE A 25 8.74 -10.08 33.07
C ILE A 25 7.46 -10.33 33.88
N ARG A 26 6.31 -9.79 33.44
CA ARG A 26 5.01 -10.03 34.04
C ARG A 26 4.65 -11.51 34.04
N GLY A 27 4.73 -12.16 32.87
CA GLY A 27 4.42 -13.59 32.75
C GLY A 27 5.26 -14.49 33.63
N TYR A 28 6.56 -14.22 33.76
CA TYR A 28 7.43 -14.94 34.68
C TYR A 28 7.10 -14.65 36.17
N ALA A 29 6.73 -13.41 36.50
CA ALA A 29 6.35 -13.05 37.86
C ALA A 29 5.00 -13.69 38.24
N GLU A 30 4.03 -13.78 37.33
CA GLU A 30 2.75 -14.46 37.51
C GLU A 30 2.96 -15.98 37.71
N MET A 31 3.80 -16.64 36.90
CA MET A 31 4.18 -18.05 37.08
C MET A 31 4.80 -18.31 38.47
N LEU A 32 5.73 -17.45 38.89
CA LEU A 32 6.34 -17.57 40.23
C LEU A 32 5.35 -17.30 41.34
N TYR A 33 4.32 -16.48 41.11
CA TYR A 33 3.27 -16.21 42.06
C TYR A 33 2.31 -17.40 42.26
N GLU A 34 2.03 -18.17 41.21
CA GLU A 34 1.24 -19.40 41.26
C GLU A 34 1.93 -20.48 42.12
N ASP A 35 3.28 -20.55 42.07
CA ASP A 35 4.10 -21.48 42.85
C ASP A 35 4.57 -20.90 44.22
N ILE A 36 3.87 -19.89 44.73
CA ILE A 36 4.31 -19.09 45.89
C ILE A 36 4.57 -19.90 47.16
N GLU A 37 3.94 -21.07 47.31
CA GLU A 37 4.14 -21.95 48.45
C GLU A 37 5.53 -22.60 48.48
N LEU A 38 6.19 -22.72 47.32
CA LEU A 38 7.51 -23.31 47.14
C LEU A 38 8.65 -22.29 47.27
N LEU A 39 8.34 -20.99 47.30
CA LEU A 39 9.33 -19.93 47.30
C LEU A 39 9.86 -19.57 48.68
N HIS A 40 11.12 -19.15 48.72
CA HIS A 40 11.74 -18.64 49.95
C HIS A 40 10.97 -17.41 50.48
N PRO A 41 10.79 -17.26 51.84
CA PRO A 41 10.00 -16.18 52.44
C PRO A 41 10.34 -14.76 51.97
N ALA A 42 11.60 -14.48 51.70
CA ALA A 42 12.04 -13.19 51.14
C ALA A 42 11.49 -12.91 49.74
N LEU A 43 11.32 -13.94 48.90
CA LEU A 43 10.73 -13.81 47.58
C LEU A 43 9.21 -13.62 47.66
N LYS A 44 8.54 -14.29 48.61
CA LYS A 44 7.10 -14.10 48.84
C LYS A 44 6.74 -12.65 49.16
N SER A 45 7.58 -11.94 49.91
CA SER A 45 7.36 -10.54 50.26
C SER A 45 7.70 -9.55 49.14
N ALA A 46 8.64 -9.90 48.26
CA ALA A 46 9.10 -9.03 47.18
C ALA A 46 8.23 -9.14 45.88
N LEU A 47 7.62 -10.31 45.65
CA LEU A 47 6.89 -10.60 44.41
C LEU A 47 5.66 -9.68 44.19
N PRO A 48 4.80 -9.38 45.16
CA PRO A 48 3.69 -8.44 45.03
C PRO A 48 4.15 -7.02 44.67
N ALA A 49 5.28 -6.57 45.23
CA ALA A 49 5.85 -5.26 44.95
C ALA A 49 6.40 -5.19 43.51
N LEU A 50 6.97 -6.28 43.03
CA LEU A 50 7.48 -6.41 41.67
C LEU A 50 6.33 -6.41 40.64
N LEU A 51 5.26 -7.15 40.91
CA LEU A 51 4.05 -7.15 40.07
C LEU A 51 3.42 -5.76 40.01
N SER A 52 3.26 -5.08 41.14
CA SER A 52 2.74 -3.71 41.18
C SER A 52 3.64 -2.70 40.45
N ALA A 53 4.97 -2.85 40.51
CA ALA A 53 5.90 -2.00 39.78
C ALA A 53 5.82 -2.25 38.26
N VAL A 54 5.64 -3.50 37.83
CA VAL A 54 5.46 -3.88 36.43
C VAL A 54 4.14 -3.32 35.89
N GLU A 55 3.04 -3.46 36.61
CA GLU A 55 1.73 -2.89 36.26
C GLU A 55 1.77 -1.35 36.14
N SER A 56 2.43 -0.68 37.09
CA SER A 56 2.61 0.77 37.06
C SER A 56 3.45 1.24 35.86
N SER A 57 4.50 0.48 35.54
CA SER A 57 5.35 0.77 34.39
C SER A 57 4.61 0.55 33.07
N GLN A 58 3.79 -0.49 32.98
CA GLN A 58 2.93 -0.78 31.83
C GLN A 58 1.87 0.31 31.65
N ALA A 59 1.20 0.73 32.71
CA ALA A 59 0.23 1.83 32.68
C ALA A 59 0.87 3.16 32.24
N THR A 60 2.11 3.44 32.65
CA THR A 60 2.84 4.65 32.24
C THR A 60 3.24 4.61 30.76
N LEU A 61 3.64 3.44 30.25
CA LEU A 61 3.94 3.23 28.84
C LEU A 61 2.69 3.27 27.98
N ASP A 62 1.59 2.70 28.44
CA ASP A 62 0.29 2.76 27.76
C ASP A 62 -0.24 4.19 27.69
N LEU A 63 -0.03 5.01 28.72
CA LEU A 63 -0.35 6.45 28.72
C LEU A 63 0.55 7.23 27.76
N SER A 64 1.85 6.91 27.69
CA SER A 64 2.77 7.55 26.76
C SER A 64 2.54 7.10 25.31
N ALA A 65 2.23 5.85 25.06
CA ALA A 65 1.82 5.32 23.76
C ALA A 65 0.48 5.92 23.32
N SER A 66 -0.48 6.07 24.25
CA SER A 66 -1.76 6.75 24.00
C SER A 66 -1.59 8.24 23.71
N ALA A 67 -0.67 8.93 24.38
CA ALA A 67 -0.35 10.36 24.11
C ALA A 67 0.36 10.53 22.77
N LEU A 68 1.25 9.61 22.38
CA LEU A 68 1.90 9.59 21.07
C LEU A 68 0.90 9.22 19.96
N SER A 69 -0.05 8.31 20.23
CA SER A 69 -1.15 7.97 19.32
C SER A 69 -2.17 9.11 19.17
N ALA A 70 -2.46 9.85 20.25
CA ALA A 70 -3.34 11.01 20.20
C ALA A 70 -2.73 12.22 19.43
N ALA A 71 -1.40 12.31 19.35
CA ALA A 71 -0.69 13.30 18.54
C ALA A 71 -0.75 13.01 17.03
N LYS A 72 -1.07 11.79 16.62
CA LYS A 72 -1.26 11.36 15.24
C LYS A 72 -2.73 11.00 15.04
N MET A 73 -3.60 12.00 14.99
CA MET A 73 -4.99 11.83 14.51
C MET A 73 -4.91 11.44 13.02
N GLU A 74 -4.81 10.15 12.77
CA GLU A 74 -4.90 9.61 11.42
C GLU A 74 -6.31 9.77 10.88
N ALA A 75 -6.41 10.02 9.57
CA ALA A 75 -7.68 10.20 8.91
C ALA A 75 -8.60 8.99 9.15
N PRO A 76 -9.90 9.22 9.42
CA PRO A 76 -10.86 8.15 9.69
C PRO A 76 -10.86 7.11 8.56
N GLY A 77 -10.96 5.84 8.93
CA GLY A 77 -11.06 4.73 7.98
C GLY A 77 -12.45 4.12 7.95
N VAL A 78 -12.73 3.35 6.90
CA VAL A 78 -13.94 2.54 6.73
C VAL A 78 -13.64 1.11 7.17
N ILE A 79 -14.34 0.61 8.17
CA ILE A 79 -14.11 -0.69 8.78
C ILE A 79 -15.34 -1.57 8.59
N LEU A 80 -15.14 -2.78 8.08
CA LEU A 80 -16.19 -3.80 8.01
C LEU A 80 -16.08 -4.71 9.22
N ALA A 81 -17.11 -4.70 10.08
CA ALA A 81 -17.23 -5.57 11.26
C ALA A 81 -18.16 -6.74 10.94
N VAL A 82 -17.60 -7.95 10.95
CA VAL A 82 -18.33 -9.20 10.61
C VAL A 82 -18.39 -10.10 11.82
N ASP A 83 -19.58 -10.32 12.36
CA ASP A 83 -19.86 -11.17 13.53
C ASP A 83 -21.35 -11.57 13.46
N ASP A 84 -21.71 -12.80 13.74
CA ASP A 84 -23.11 -13.25 13.69
C ASP A 84 -23.94 -12.71 14.88
N MET A 85 -23.27 -12.39 16.01
CA MET A 85 -23.94 -11.86 17.19
C MET A 85 -24.14 -10.33 17.10
N PRO A 86 -25.38 -9.83 17.21
CA PRO A 86 -25.67 -8.41 17.10
C PRO A 86 -25.00 -7.58 18.21
N GLU A 87 -24.85 -8.14 19.43
CA GLU A 87 -24.23 -7.47 20.57
C GLU A 87 -22.75 -7.17 20.30
N ASN A 88 -22.04 -8.10 19.67
CA ASN A 88 -20.63 -7.92 19.31
C ASN A 88 -20.49 -6.84 18.24
N ARG A 89 -21.32 -6.88 17.18
CA ARG A 89 -21.30 -5.86 16.12
C ARG A 89 -21.60 -4.46 16.69
N GLU A 90 -22.58 -4.36 17.61
CA GLU A 90 -22.92 -3.08 18.24
C GLU A 90 -21.77 -2.56 19.10
N LEU A 91 -21.12 -3.43 19.89
CA LEU A 91 -19.97 -3.06 20.73
C LEU A 91 -18.82 -2.54 19.87
N ILE A 92 -18.43 -3.30 18.84
CA ILE A 92 -17.37 -2.91 17.89
C ILE A 92 -17.72 -1.58 17.21
N SER A 93 -18.94 -1.44 16.71
CA SER A 93 -19.39 -0.22 16.06
C SER A 93 -19.32 0.99 16.98
N ARG A 94 -19.75 0.87 18.23
CA ARG A 94 -19.67 1.96 19.20
C ARG A 94 -18.23 2.35 19.52
N LEU A 95 -17.34 1.37 19.73
CA LEU A 95 -15.94 1.63 20.04
C LEU A 95 -15.23 2.35 18.89
N LEU A 96 -15.38 1.86 17.67
CA LEU A 96 -14.70 2.40 16.51
C LEU A 96 -15.29 3.72 16.01
N SER A 97 -16.62 3.90 16.11
CA SER A 97 -17.26 5.18 15.80
C SER A 97 -16.86 6.29 16.77
N ARG A 98 -16.64 5.99 18.06
CA ARG A 98 -16.09 6.94 19.04
C ARG A 98 -14.65 7.33 18.71
N ALA A 99 -13.89 6.47 18.06
CA ALA A 99 -12.55 6.74 17.56
C ALA A 99 -12.54 7.47 16.20
N GLY A 100 -13.72 7.81 15.66
CA GLY A 100 -13.87 8.57 14.42
C GLY A 100 -13.95 7.74 13.14
N HIS A 101 -13.95 6.41 13.22
CA HIS A 101 -14.06 5.53 12.06
C HIS A 101 -15.50 5.36 11.59
N THR A 102 -15.68 5.08 10.30
CA THR A 102 -16.96 4.63 9.73
C THR A 102 -17.04 3.12 9.81
N VAL A 103 -18.09 2.57 10.43
CA VAL A 103 -18.25 1.13 10.57
C VAL A 103 -19.42 0.63 9.73
N ILE A 104 -19.15 -0.38 8.91
CA ILE A 104 -20.12 -1.16 8.16
C ILE A 104 -20.23 -2.51 8.87
N SER A 105 -21.43 -3.08 9.00
CA SER A 105 -21.63 -4.36 9.69
C SER A 105 -22.13 -5.41 8.71
N ALA A 106 -21.66 -6.66 8.87
CA ALA A 106 -22.16 -7.84 8.20
C ALA A 106 -22.43 -8.96 9.21
N VAL A 107 -23.39 -9.82 8.93
CA VAL A 107 -23.78 -10.93 9.82
C VAL A 107 -23.12 -12.26 9.46
N SER A 108 -22.48 -12.34 8.29
CA SER A 108 -21.83 -13.56 7.80
C SER A 108 -20.66 -13.25 6.86
N GLY A 109 -19.87 -14.28 6.54
CA GLY A 109 -18.78 -14.19 5.57
C GLY A 109 -19.27 -13.91 4.15
N GLU A 110 -20.44 -14.44 3.78
CA GLU A 110 -21.07 -14.22 2.48
C GLU A 110 -21.47 -12.76 2.28
N GLU A 111 -22.20 -12.18 3.26
CA GLU A 111 -22.59 -10.78 3.23
C GLU A 111 -21.37 -9.85 3.25
N ALA A 112 -20.33 -10.24 3.96
CA ALA A 112 -19.07 -9.48 3.98
C ALA A 112 -18.45 -9.39 2.57
N LEU A 113 -18.40 -10.49 1.82
CA LEU A 113 -17.88 -10.51 0.44
C LEU A 113 -18.72 -9.63 -0.49
N GLU A 114 -20.05 -9.68 -0.40
CA GLU A 114 -20.96 -8.84 -1.20
C GLU A 114 -20.75 -7.33 -0.90
N LEU A 115 -20.58 -6.97 0.38
CA LEU A 115 -20.33 -5.59 0.77
C LEU A 115 -18.98 -5.08 0.30
N LEU A 116 -17.95 -5.92 0.32
CA LEU A 116 -16.60 -5.58 -0.13
C LEU A 116 -16.52 -5.33 -1.65
N ASP A 117 -17.36 -6.00 -2.44
CA ASP A 117 -17.42 -5.77 -3.90
C ASP A 117 -18.02 -4.41 -4.25
N THR A 118 -18.83 -3.83 -3.36
CA THR A 118 -19.60 -2.60 -3.63
C THR A 118 -19.10 -1.38 -2.86
N ARG A 119 -18.32 -1.57 -1.82
CA ARG A 119 -17.87 -0.50 -0.91
C ARG A 119 -16.37 -0.55 -0.69
N GLY A 120 -15.75 0.62 -0.70
CA GLY A 120 -14.34 0.78 -0.27
C GLY A 120 -14.22 0.55 1.22
N VAL A 121 -13.46 -0.47 1.63
CA VAL A 121 -13.19 -0.83 3.02
C VAL A 121 -11.69 -0.81 3.25
N ASP A 122 -11.27 -0.18 4.34
CA ASP A 122 -9.86 -0.08 4.71
C ASP A 122 -9.38 -1.28 5.52
N VAL A 123 -10.22 -1.82 6.40
CA VAL A 123 -9.90 -2.99 7.27
C VAL A 123 -11.15 -3.82 7.51
N VAL A 124 -10.98 -5.14 7.55
CA VAL A 124 -12.04 -6.09 7.93
C VAL A 124 -11.73 -6.68 9.30
N LEU A 125 -12.69 -6.58 10.21
CA LEU A 125 -12.74 -7.35 11.46
C LEU A 125 -13.64 -8.55 11.24
N LEU A 126 -13.11 -9.76 11.31
CA LEU A 126 -13.81 -10.98 10.92
C LEU A 126 -13.85 -11.98 12.08
N ASP A 127 -15.03 -12.25 12.60
CA ASP A 127 -15.19 -13.32 13.58
C ASP A 127 -14.88 -14.68 12.95
N LEU A 128 -14.15 -15.49 13.67
CA LEU A 128 -13.78 -16.82 13.24
C LEU A 128 -14.97 -17.79 13.27
N MET A 129 -15.76 -17.72 14.33
CA MET A 129 -16.83 -18.67 14.64
C MET A 129 -18.19 -18.13 14.24
N MET A 130 -18.54 -18.27 12.98
CA MET A 130 -19.85 -17.89 12.43
C MET A 130 -20.46 -19.04 11.63
N PRO A 131 -21.81 -19.12 11.53
CA PRO A 131 -22.47 -20.08 10.63
C PRO A 131 -22.16 -19.80 9.13
N GLY A 132 -22.46 -20.76 8.26
CA GLY A 132 -22.23 -20.64 6.81
C GLY A 132 -20.78 -20.94 6.45
N ILE A 133 -20.17 -20.16 5.57
CA ILE A 133 -18.73 -20.32 5.22
C ILE A 133 -17.80 -19.97 6.38
N GLY A 134 -18.32 -19.36 7.44
CA GLY A 134 -17.54 -18.95 8.60
C GLY A 134 -16.48 -17.89 8.30
N GLY A 135 -15.71 -17.51 9.34
CA GLY A 135 -14.63 -16.53 9.18
C GLY A 135 -13.50 -17.04 8.29
N ALA A 136 -13.14 -18.32 8.41
CA ALA A 136 -12.08 -18.91 7.57
C ALA A 136 -12.46 -18.92 6.07
N GLY A 137 -13.73 -19.22 5.76
CA GLY A 137 -14.22 -19.18 4.38
C GLY A 137 -14.29 -17.75 3.81
N GLY A 138 -14.74 -16.79 4.62
CA GLY A 138 -14.72 -15.37 4.27
C GLY A 138 -13.30 -14.87 3.97
N LEU A 139 -12.34 -15.18 4.84
CA LEU A 139 -10.93 -14.87 4.64
C LEU A 139 -10.40 -15.44 3.32
N LYS A 140 -10.68 -16.73 3.06
CA LYS A 140 -10.26 -17.40 1.82
C LYS A 140 -10.82 -16.68 0.60
N GLY A 141 -12.13 -16.38 0.59
CA GLY A 141 -12.77 -15.65 -0.51
C GLY A 141 -12.13 -14.29 -0.77
N MET A 142 -11.79 -13.53 0.28
CA MET A 142 -11.09 -12.26 0.16
C MET A 142 -9.68 -12.41 -0.42
N LYS A 143 -8.90 -13.39 0.05
CA LYS A 143 -7.49 -13.56 -0.38
C LYS A 143 -7.37 -14.19 -1.78
N GLU A 144 -8.38 -14.90 -2.25
CA GLU A 144 -8.47 -15.41 -3.63
C GLU A 144 -8.93 -14.35 -4.64
N ASN A 145 -9.66 -13.31 -4.20
CA ASN A 145 -10.08 -12.20 -5.05
C ASN A 145 -8.95 -11.16 -5.18
N PRO A 146 -8.38 -10.94 -6.38
CA PRO A 146 -7.29 -9.97 -6.58
C PRO A 146 -7.61 -8.55 -6.12
N ALA A 147 -8.88 -8.11 -6.25
CA ALA A 147 -9.33 -6.78 -5.85
C ALA A 147 -9.40 -6.60 -4.32
N LEU A 148 -9.64 -7.68 -3.57
CA LEU A 148 -9.80 -7.68 -2.12
C LEU A 148 -8.54 -8.13 -1.37
N ARG A 149 -7.63 -8.79 -2.06
CA ARG A 149 -6.44 -9.43 -1.48
C ARG A 149 -5.59 -8.49 -0.62
N ALA A 150 -5.49 -7.23 -1.03
CA ALA A 150 -4.73 -6.19 -0.33
C ALA A 150 -5.46 -5.62 0.90
N THR A 151 -6.76 -5.91 1.06
CA THR A 151 -7.50 -5.43 2.22
C THR A 151 -7.10 -6.22 3.47
N PRO A 152 -6.61 -5.54 4.53
CA PRO A 152 -6.20 -6.19 5.77
C PRO A 152 -7.38 -6.84 6.47
N VAL A 153 -7.17 -8.06 6.94
CA VAL A 153 -8.15 -8.84 7.70
C VAL A 153 -7.61 -9.15 9.08
N ILE A 154 -8.32 -8.70 10.11
CA ILE A 154 -8.04 -8.98 11.51
C ILE A 154 -9.06 -10.00 11.99
N MET A 155 -8.61 -11.21 12.33
CA MET A 155 -9.48 -12.26 12.84
C MET A 155 -9.85 -11.99 14.30
N ILE A 156 -11.12 -12.19 14.67
CA ILE A 156 -11.57 -12.14 16.06
C ILE A 156 -11.96 -13.54 16.49
N SER A 157 -11.54 -13.98 17.70
CA SER A 157 -11.78 -15.37 18.11
C SER A 157 -11.75 -15.54 19.64
N GLY A 158 -12.26 -16.66 20.13
CA GLY A 158 -12.13 -17.08 21.52
C GLY A 158 -10.74 -17.65 21.84
N ARG A 159 -10.41 -17.77 23.13
CA ARG A 159 -9.13 -18.33 23.59
C ARG A 159 -8.93 -19.80 23.24
N GLN A 160 -10.00 -20.54 22.95
CA GLN A 160 -9.95 -21.98 22.66
C GLN A 160 -9.67 -22.31 21.19
N ASP A 161 -9.60 -21.28 20.31
CA ASP A 161 -9.52 -21.45 18.86
C ASP A 161 -8.10 -21.24 18.31
N MET A 162 -7.06 -21.42 19.14
CA MET A 162 -5.68 -21.06 18.79
C MET A 162 -5.17 -21.78 17.51
N ASP A 163 -5.49 -23.05 17.34
CA ASP A 163 -5.10 -23.81 16.13
C ASP A 163 -5.74 -23.25 14.88
N GLN A 164 -7.00 -22.80 14.97
CA GLN A 164 -7.71 -22.18 13.86
C GLN A 164 -7.17 -20.79 13.55
N ILE A 165 -6.77 -20.02 14.55
CA ILE A 165 -6.10 -18.71 14.38
C ILE A 165 -4.80 -18.90 13.59
N ILE A 166 -3.98 -19.89 13.96
CA ILE A 166 -2.72 -20.20 13.27
C ILE A 166 -3.02 -20.54 11.79
N ALA A 167 -4.05 -21.36 11.54
CA ALA A 167 -4.47 -21.70 10.18
C ALA A 167 -4.92 -20.44 9.39
N CYS A 168 -5.65 -19.51 10.02
CA CYS A 168 -6.06 -18.25 9.39
C CYS A 168 -4.86 -17.34 9.06
N ILE A 169 -3.87 -17.24 9.95
CA ILE A 169 -2.63 -16.48 9.68
C ILE A 169 -1.89 -17.09 8.49
N GLN A 170 -1.77 -18.41 8.43
CA GLN A 170 -1.16 -19.11 7.29
C GLN A 170 -1.97 -18.94 5.99
N ALA A 171 -3.29 -18.76 6.09
CA ALA A 171 -4.18 -18.46 4.97
C ALA A 171 -4.16 -16.98 4.55
N GLY A 172 -3.37 -16.13 5.22
CA GLY A 172 -3.17 -14.73 4.87
C GLY A 172 -3.96 -13.72 5.70
N ALA A 173 -4.48 -14.09 6.88
CA ALA A 173 -4.95 -13.10 7.84
C ALA A 173 -3.78 -12.22 8.29
N ASP A 174 -4.03 -10.93 8.39
CA ASP A 174 -2.98 -9.94 8.69
C ASP A 174 -2.70 -9.83 10.18
N ASP A 175 -3.73 -10.13 11.01
CA ASP A 175 -3.64 -10.05 12.47
C ASP A 175 -4.80 -10.81 13.14
N TYR A 176 -4.79 -10.87 14.50
CA TYR A 176 -5.87 -11.44 15.28
C TYR A 176 -6.10 -10.72 16.60
N LEU A 177 -7.32 -10.86 17.16
CA LEU A 177 -7.73 -10.36 18.46
C LEU A 177 -8.49 -11.45 19.22
N LEU A 178 -8.15 -11.65 20.48
CA LEU A 178 -8.84 -12.60 21.37
C LEU A 178 -10.02 -11.93 22.09
N LYS A 179 -11.16 -12.60 22.12
CA LYS A 179 -12.33 -12.20 22.94
C LYS A 179 -12.12 -12.63 24.41
N PRO A 180 -12.41 -11.79 25.40
CA PRO A 180 -12.79 -10.38 25.30
C PRO A 180 -11.58 -9.49 24.94
N PHE A 181 -11.73 -8.64 23.93
CA PHE A 181 -10.62 -7.80 23.47
C PHE A 181 -10.54 -6.47 24.24
N ASN A 182 -9.30 -6.00 24.41
CA ASN A 182 -9.03 -4.69 24.98
C ASN A 182 -9.30 -3.61 23.92
N PRO A 183 -10.10 -2.55 24.21
CA PRO A 183 -10.39 -1.47 23.27
C PRO A 183 -9.13 -0.76 22.72
N VAL A 184 -8.09 -0.59 23.54
CA VAL A 184 -6.83 0.04 23.10
C VAL A 184 -6.11 -0.84 22.10
N LEU A 185 -6.07 -2.17 22.34
CA LEU A 185 -5.46 -3.11 21.40
C LEU A 185 -6.25 -3.19 20.09
N LEU A 186 -7.58 -3.20 20.15
CA LEU A 186 -8.44 -3.14 18.97
C LEU A 186 -8.11 -1.91 18.13
N GLN A 187 -8.05 -0.73 18.76
CA GLN A 187 -7.73 0.52 18.06
C GLN A 187 -6.33 0.47 17.43
N ALA A 188 -5.32 0.00 18.14
CA ALA A 188 -3.96 -0.09 17.61
C ALA A 188 -3.87 -1.00 16.37
N ARG A 189 -4.56 -2.15 16.39
CA ARG A 189 -4.61 -3.09 15.26
C ARG A 189 -5.33 -2.49 14.05
N ILE A 190 -6.44 -1.80 14.29
CA ILE A 190 -7.19 -1.08 13.23
C ILE A 190 -6.33 -0.01 12.59
N THR A 191 -5.67 0.84 13.38
CA THR A 191 -4.77 1.89 12.88
C THR A 191 -3.66 1.31 12.00
N SER A 192 -2.99 0.26 12.48
CA SER A 192 -1.95 -0.44 11.70
C SER A 192 -2.48 -1.03 10.40
N GLY A 193 -3.69 -1.61 10.42
CA GLY A 193 -4.35 -2.13 9.22
C GLY A 193 -4.65 -1.03 8.20
N ILE A 194 -5.23 0.11 8.65
CA ILE A 194 -5.52 1.26 7.78
C ILE A 194 -4.24 1.82 7.15
N GLU A 195 -3.18 1.99 7.93
CA GLU A 195 -1.88 2.45 7.43
C GLU A 195 -1.36 1.54 6.32
N ARG A 196 -1.38 0.22 6.55
CA ARG A 196 -0.93 -0.78 5.57
C ARG A 196 -1.73 -0.69 4.27
N LYS A 197 -3.07 -0.60 4.34
CA LYS A 197 -3.93 -0.45 3.17
C LYS A 197 -3.59 0.80 2.38
N ARG A 198 -3.46 1.94 3.06
CA ARG A 198 -3.12 3.23 2.42
C ARG A 198 -1.72 3.27 1.80
N TRP A 199 -0.77 2.56 2.39
CA TRP A 199 0.56 2.40 1.79
C TRP A 199 0.48 1.61 0.49
N HIS A 200 -0.23 0.48 0.51
CA HIS A 200 -0.42 -0.35 -0.67
C HIS A 200 -1.15 0.39 -1.79
N ASP A 201 -2.24 1.09 -1.47
CA ASP A 201 -3.02 1.86 -2.45
C ASP A 201 -2.19 2.98 -3.08
N ARG A 202 -1.37 3.68 -2.28
CA ARG A 202 -0.45 4.70 -2.80
C ARG A 202 0.62 4.11 -3.72
N GLU A 203 1.20 2.99 -3.36
CA GLU A 203 2.19 2.30 -4.19
C GLU A 203 1.59 1.90 -5.54
N GLU A 204 0.37 1.37 -5.53
CA GLU A 204 -0.34 1.01 -6.76
C GLU A 204 -0.66 2.24 -7.63
N ASP A 205 -1.14 3.32 -7.02
CA ASP A 205 -1.39 4.59 -7.71
C ASP A 205 -0.11 5.16 -8.35
N TYR A 206 1.02 5.16 -7.63
CA TYR A 206 2.31 5.59 -8.16
C TYR A 206 2.73 4.73 -9.36
N ARG A 207 2.60 3.41 -9.26
CA ARG A 207 2.93 2.51 -10.35
C ARG A 207 2.10 2.82 -11.60
N LEU A 208 0.79 2.98 -11.44
CA LEU A 208 -0.12 3.32 -12.53
C LEU A 208 0.19 4.70 -13.15
N GLN A 209 0.59 5.68 -12.32
CA GLN A 209 1.03 6.98 -12.83
C GLN A 209 2.32 6.88 -13.64
N LEU A 210 3.32 6.13 -13.16
CA LEU A 210 4.57 5.89 -13.89
C LEU A 210 4.31 5.24 -15.25
N GLU A 211 3.49 4.18 -15.29
CA GLU A 211 3.13 3.50 -16.54
C GLU A 211 2.37 4.40 -17.52
N ARG A 212 1.52 5.30 -17.02
CA ARG A 212 0.83 6.31 -17.86
C ARG A 212 1.80 7.34 -18.40
N ASN A 213 2.71 7.83 -17.56
CA ASN A 213 3.71 8.81 -17.96
C ASN A 213 4.67 8.22 -19.01
N GLU A 214 5.14 6.99 -18.80
CA GLU A 214 5.99 6.30 -19.77
C GLU A 214 5.29 6.14 -21.11
N ARG A 215 4.03 5.67 -21.10
CA ARG A 215 3.22 5.55 -22.33
C ARG A 215 3.02 6.90 -23.02
N PHE A 216 2.78 7.96 -22.25
CA PHE A 216 2.63 9.31 -22.79
C PHE A 216 3.93 9.78 -23.44
N ILE A 217 5.07 9.62 -22.81
CA ILE A 217 6.39 9.96 -23.35
C ILE A 217 6.64 9.18 -24.63
N ARG A 218 6.49 7.84 -24.61
CA ARG A 218 6.67 7.01 -25.82
C ARG A 218 5.73 7.41 -26.97
N SER A 219 4.46 7.69 -26.68
CA SER A 219 3.49 8.07 -27.73
C SER A 219 3.72 9.47 -28.30
N THR A 220 4.28 10.37 -27.50
CA THR A 220 4.53 11.76 -27.90
C THR A 220 5.85 11.90 -28.66
N PHE A 221 6.91 11.34 -28.09
CA PHE A 221 8.26 11.47 -28.64
C PHE A 221 8.61 10.40 -29.67
N GLY A 222 8.02 9.20 -29.58
CA GLY A 222 8.23 8.13 -30.57
C GLY A 222 7.75 8.45 -32.00
N ARG A 223 7.08 9.60 -32.20
CA ARG A 223 6.77 10.13 -33.53
C ARG A 223 7.94 10.92 -34.14
N TYR A 224 8.88 11.36 -33.32
CA TYR A 224 9.96 12.26 -33.69
C TYR A 224 11.34 11.67 -33.42
N LEU A 225 11.45 10.76 -32.48
CA LEU A 225 12.69 10.14 -32.00
C LEU A 225 12.62 8.63 -32.19
N SER A 226 13.77 7.99 -32.46
CA SER A 226 13.85 6.53 -32.47
C SER A 226 13.60 5.94 -31.05
N ASP A 227 13.15 4.67 -31.00
CA ASP A 227 12.87 3.99 -29.72
C ASP A 227 14.10 3.94 -28.81
N GLU A 228 15.32 3.85 -29.38
CA GLU A 228 16.58 3.86 -28.64
C GLU A 228 16.82 5.19 -27.93
N ILE A 229 16.54 6.32 -28.59
CA ILE A 229 16.69 7.66 -28.01
C ILE A 229 15.65 7.88 -26.91
N VAL A 230 14.39 7.45 -27.15
CA VAL A 230 13.34 7.52 -26.12
C VAL A 230 13.70 6.68 -24.90
N ALA A 231 14.27 5.48 -25.10
CA ALA A 231 14.74 4.64 -24.00
C ALA A 231 15.86 5.29 -23.20
N GLN A 232 16.86 5.87 -23.87
CA GLN A 232 17.97 6.60 -23.21
C GLN A 232 17.47 7.81 -22.41
N LEU A 233 16.49 8.57 -22.93
CA LEU A 233 15.86 9.68 -22.22
C LEU A 233 15.12 9.24 -20.97
N LEU A 234 14.45 8.09 -21.01
CA LEU A 234 13.74 7.52 -19.84
C LEU A 234 14.72 6.98 -18.79
N GLU A 235 15.84 6.40 -19.22
CA GLU A 235 16.86 5.85 -18.30
C GLU A 235 17.73 6.94 -17.66
N ASN A 236 17.97 8.05 -18.34
CA ASN A 236 18.83 9.13 -17.87
C ASN A 236 18.22 10.52 -18.12
N PRO A 237 17.22 10.94 -17.34
CA PRO A 237 16.53 12.23 -17.53
C PRO A 237 17.45 13.45 -17.34
N GLU A 238 18.53 13.32 -16.58
CA GLU A 238 19.53 14.36 -16.35
C GLU A 238 20.63 14.38 -17.46
N GLY A 239 20.64 13.38 -18.31
CA GLY A 239 21.63 13.24 -19.40
C GLY A 239 21.41 14.19 -20.60
N LEU A 240 20.42 15.08 -20.53
CA LEU A 240 20.21 16.19 -21.46
C LEU A 240 21.08 17.41 -21.08
N GLU A 241 22.34 17.22 -20.72
CA GLU A 241 23.26 18.35 -20.67
C GLU A 241 23.31 18.98 -22.06
N MET A 242 23.07 20.31 -22.12
CA MET A 242 23.21 21.08 -23.35
C MET A 242 24.67 21.00 -23.82
N GLY A 243 24.93 20.06 -24.68
CA GLY A 243 26.22 19.77 -25.28
C GLY A 243 25.99 18.89 -26.50
N GLY A 244 26.97 18.71 -27.30
CA GLY A 244 26.94 17.84 -28.47
C GLY A 244 28.19 17.02 -28.55
N ASP A 245 28.08 15.79 -29.00
CA ASP A 245 29.19 14.94 -29.36
C ASP A 245 29.54 15.12 -30.85
N LEU A 246 30.81 15.18 -31.15
CA LEU A 246 31.27 15.16 -32.53
C LEU A 246 31.18 13.72 -33.06
N ARG A 247 30.27 13.49 -34.00
CA ARG A 247 30.06 12.18 -34.64
C ARG A 247 30.09 12.33 -36.15
N GLU A 248 30.50 11.27 -36.85
CA GLU A 248 30.31 11.15 -38.29
C GLU A 248 28.87 10.73 -38.57
N VAL A 249 28.13 11.52 -39.31
CA VAL A 249 26.72 11.31 -39.59
C VAL A 249 26.46 11.46 -41.09
N THR A 250 25.42 10.76 -41.58
CA THR A 250 24.87 10.97 -42.91
C THR A 250 23.61 11.81 -42.82
N ILE A 251 23.55 12.93 -43.47
CA ILE A 251 22.38 13.81 -43.54
C ILE A 251 21.59 13.51 -44.82
N MET A 252 20.28 13.24 -44.66
CA MET A 252 19.34 13.07 -45.75
C MET A 252 18.35 14.22 -45.77
N MET A 253 18.16 14.87 -46.90
CA MET A 253 17.07 15.83 -47.14
C MET A 253 16.19 15.27 -48.27
N SER A 254 14.88 15.23 -48.01
CA SER A 254 13.90 14.69 -48.98
C SER A 254 12.72 15.64 -49.08
N ASP A 255 12.31 15.96 -50.36
CA ASP A 255 11.28 16.94 -50.71
C ASP A 255 10.32 16.37 -51.74
N ILE A 256 9.09 16.88 -51.79
CA ILE A 256 8.11 16.49 -52.83
C ILE A 256 8.26 17.38 -54.07
N CYS A 257 8.76 16.82 -55.16
CA CYS A 257 8.94 17.58 -56.41
C CYS A 257 7.64 18.25 -56.85
N GLY A 258 7.67 19.59 -56.96
CA GLY A 258 6.54 20.38 -57.43
C GLY A 258 5.40 20.57 -56.43
N PHE A 259 5.63 20.32 -55.16
CA PHE A 259 4.61 20.43 -54.09
C PHE A 259 3.98 21.81 -54.03
N THR A 260 4.74 22.90 -54.13
CA THR A 260 4.23 24.28 -54.09
C THR A 260 3.15 24.50 -55.15
N SER A 261 3.42 24.09 -56.40
CA SER A 261 2.44 24.21 -57.49
C SER A 261 1.21 23.30 -57.27
N LEU A 262 1.42 22.12 -56.72
CA LEU A 262 0.34 21.18 -56.38
C LEU A 262 -0.55 21.73 -55.25
N ALA A 263 0.05 22.31 -54.23
CA ALA A 263 -0.64 22.88 -53.08
C ALA A 263 -1.51 24.10 -53.43
N GLU A 264 -1.10 24.89 -54.44
CA GLU A 264 -1.90 26.01 -54.92
C GLU A 264 -3.19 25.59 -55.65
N HIS A 265 -3.22 24.36 -56.19
CA HIS A 265 -4.35 23.84 -56.97
C HIS A 265 -5.25 22.88 -56.20
N LEU A 266 -4.85 22.41 -55.00
CA LEU A 266 -5.60 21.48 -54.21
C LEU A 266 -6.33 22.15 -53.04
N PRO A 267 -7.53 21.68 -52.65
CA PRO A 267 -8.17 22.09 -51.42
C PRO A 267 -7.28 21.78 -50.19
N PRO A 268 -7.20 22.65 -49.16
CA PRO A 268 -6.34 22.47 -47.99
C PRO A 268 -6.42 21.12 -47.31
N PRO A 269 -7.62 20.48 -47.15
CA PRO A 269 -7.69 19.14 -46.56
C PRO A 269 -6.98 18.05 -47.35
N GLN A 270 -6.94 18.19 -48.71
CA GLN A 270 -6.24 17.24 -49.59
C GLN A 270 -4.72 17.43 -49.52
N VAL A 271 -4.25 18.67 -49.41
CA VAL A 271 -2.83 18.97 -49.16
C VAL A 271 -2.34 18.32 -47.88
N VAL A 272 -3.08 18.51 -46.80
CA VAL A 272 -2.74 17.90 -45.50
C VAL A 272 -2.77 16.36 -45.56
N SER A 273 -3.76 15.80 -46.27
CA SER A 273 -3.84 14.34 -46.44
C SER A 273 -2.66 13.77 -47.26
N LEU A 274 -2.22 14.51 -48.28
CA LEU A 274 -1.05 14.13 -49.09
C LEU A 274 0.24 14.17 -48.24
N LEU A 275 0.45 15.26 -47.49
CA LEU A 275 1.61 15.41 -46.61
C LEU A 275 1.64 14.31 -45.54
N ASN A 276 0.52 14.05 -44.89
CA ASN A 276 0.46 13.01 -43.84
C ASN A 276 0.82 11.63 -44.40
N ARG A 277 0.33 11.29 -45.61
CA ARG A 277 0.67 10.02 -46.28
C ARG A 277 2.15 9.95 -46.64
N TYR A 278 2.71 11.04 -47.17
CA TYR A 278 4.14 11.11 -47.50
C TYR A 278 5.00 10.97 -46.26
N PHE A 279 4.71 11.74 -45.21
CA PHE A 279 5.46 11.69 -43.95
C PHE A 279 5.35 10.34 -43.27
N GLU A 280 4.18 9.70 -43.24
CA GLU A 280 3.98 8.36 -42.69
C GLU A 280 4.91 7.34 -43.35
N HIS A 281 4.91 7.28 -44.70
CA HIS A 281 5.76 6.35 -45.44
C HIS A 281 7.25 6.63 -45.27
N MET A 282 7.64 7.89 -45.33
CA MET A 282 9.06 8.27 -45.22
C MET A 282 9.57 8.03 -43.81
N THR A 283 8.77 8.33 -42.81
CA THR A 283 9.09 8.06 -41.37
C THR A 283 9.33 6.59 -41.13
N ASP A 284 8.46 5.71 -41.62
CA ASP A 284 8.61 4.25 -41.50
C ASP A 284 9.92 3.77 -42.17
N ILE A 285 10.26 4.30 -43.34
CA ILE A 285 11.51 3.94 -44.05
C ILE A 285 12.73 4.44 -43.25
N ILE A 286 12.72 5.70 -42.82
CA ILE A 286 13.83 6.29 -42.06
C ILE A 286 14.09 5.51 -40.80
N PHE A 287 13.07 5.23 -40.02
CA PHE A 287 13.21 4.48 -38.79
C PHE A 287 13.61 3.01 -39.01
N SER A 288 13.14 2.37 -40.07
CA SER A 288 13.57 1.01 -40.43
C SER A 288 15.07 0.91 -40.74
N HIS A 289 15.70 2.04 -41.13
CA HIS A 289 17.14 2.15 -41.38
C HIS A 289 17.90 2.82 -40.22
N GLN A 290 17.31 2.89 -39.02
CA GLN A 290 17.90 3.48 -37.83
C GLN A 290 18.20 4.99 -37.95
N GLY A 291 17.51 5.68 -38.87
CA GLY A 291 17.59 7.13 -39.01
C GLY A 291 16.75 7.85 -37.96
N THR A 292 17.15 9.05 -37.60
CA THR A 292 16.42 9.97 -36.73
C THR A 292 15.93 11.15 -37.57
N ILE A 293 14.66 11.52 -37.48
CA ILE A 293 14.11 12.71 -38.10
C ILE A 293 14.47 13.91 -37.23
N ASP A 294 15.15 14.88 -37.78
CA ASP A 294 15.52 16.12 -37.12
C ASP A 294 14.39 17.15 -37.21
N GLU A 295 13.90 17.41 -38.43
CA GLU A 295 12.87 18.43 -38.64
C GLU A 295 12.00 18.14 -39.89
N PHE A 296 10.75 18.64 -39.85
CA PHE A 296 9.85 18.74 -40.98
C PHE A 296 9.72 20.21 -41.37
N LEU A 297 10.19 20.57 -42.59
CA LEU A 297 10.16 21.93 -43.11
C LEU A 297 9.18 22.01 -44.31
N GLY A 298 7.89 22.26 -44.01
CA GLY A 298 6.86 22.22 -45.08
C GLY A 298 6.62 20.78 -45.56
N ASP A 299 7.05 20.46 -46.78
CA ASP A 299 7.04 19.10 -47.36
C ASP A 299 8.43 18.42 -47.34
N GLU A 300 9.43 19.10 -46.81
CA GLU A 300 10.79 18.59 -46.69
C GLU A 300 10.97 17.82 -45.39
N ILE A 301 11.75 16.74 -45.43
CA ILE A 301 12.19 15.97 -44.25
C ILE A 301 13.71 16.07 -44.18
N LEU A 302 14.19 16.49 -43.01
CA LEU A 302 15.59 16.39 -42.61
C LEU A 302 15.77 15.19 -41.71
N ALA A 303 16.61 14.24 -42.08
CA ALA A 303 16.93 13.07 -41.29
C ALA A 303 18.45 12.83 -41.18
N VAL A 304 18.87 12.21 -40.08
CA VAL A 304 20.26 11.91 -39.74
C VAL A 304 20.40 10.41 -39.48
N PHE A 305 21.48 9.81 -40.02
CA PHE A 305 21.82 8.40 -39.85
C PHE A 305 23.21 8.24 -39.27
#